data_28d0489e58a9367e3d4cee7da5bc2c1a
#
_entry.id   28d0489e58a9367e3d4cee7da5bc2c1a
#
_cell.length_a   1.000
_cell.length_b   1.000
_cell.length_c   1.000
_cell.angle_alpha   90.00
_cell.angle_beta   90.00
_cell.angle_gamma   90.00
#
_symmetry.space_group_name_H-M   'P 1'
#
loop_
_entity.id
_entity.type
_entity.pdbx_description
1 polymer ?
#
loop_
_entity_poly.entity_id
_entity_poly.type
_entity_poly.pdbx_seq_one_letter_code
_entity_poly.pdbx_strand_id
1 'polypeptide(L)'
;EFAPGDLMLITDHINLIVMGGLSPLRGQNIDSLGPRFPDMMNAYDDVLRDIAVRISNDLDFELRQGVYASLAGPNFETPADLRFLKVIGVDAVGMSTVPEVIVARHAGIRVLGVSGISNKANLDGNTPTSHDEVIEAGRVIVPKLVNMIRGVLYNI
;
A
#
# COMPACT_ATOMS: atom_id res chain seq x y z
N GLU A 1 5.71 -7.08 13.86
CA GLU A 1 6.37 -7.49 12.61
C GLU A 1 5.35 -8.16 11.69
N PHE A 2 5.43 -7.90 10.38
CA PHE A 2 4.61 -8.55 9.36
C PHE A 2 5.20 -9.93 8.98
N ALA A 3 4.32 -10.85 8.58
CA ALA A 3 4.69 -12.15 8.04
C ALA A 3 4.11 -12.33 6.61
N PRO A 4 4.73 -13.17 5.75
CA PRO A 4 4.13 -13.53 4.46
C PRO A 4 2.72 -14.10 4.65
N GLY A 5 1.76 -13.60 3.87
CA GLY A 5 0.34 -13.97 4.00
C GLY A 5 -0.48 -13.01 4.88
N ASP A 6 0.14 -12.03 5.52
CA ASP A 6 -0.57 -10.96 6.25
C ASP A 6 -1.21 -9.96 5.28
N LEU A 7 -2.26 -9.28 5.76
CA LEU A 7 -2.79 -8.06 5.16
C LEU A 7 -2.39 -6.86 6.00
N MET A 8 -1.91 -5.80 5.35
CA MET A 8 -1.63 -4.52 5.97
C MET A 8 -2.61 -3.46 5.47
N LEU A 9 -3.36 -2.86 6.39
CA LEU A 9 -4.14 -1.66 6.13
C LEU A 9 -3.18 -0.47 6.04
N ILE A 10 -3.17 0.21 4.90
CA ILE A 10 -2.30 1.35 4.68
C ILE A 10 -2.92 2.57 5.37
N THR A 11 -2.20 3.14 6.33
CA THR A 11 -2.62 4.35 7.05
C THR A 11 -2.03 5.61 6.45
N ASP A 12 -0.83 5.48 5.87
CA ASP A 12 -0.12 6.57 5.21
C ASP A 12 0.91 6.00 4.22
N HIS A 13 1.52 6.85 3.41
CA HIS A 13 2.56 6.41 2.49
C HIS A 13 3.74 7.38 2.37
N ILE A 14 4.90 6.83 2.01
CA ILE A 14 6.08 7.59 1.58
C ILE A 14 6.22 7.42 0.07
N ASN A 15 6.11 8.53 -0.65
CA ASN A 15 6.04 8.53 -2.11
C ASN A 15 7.41 8.79 -2.75
N LEU A 16 8.28 7.80 -2.76
CA LEU A 16 9.62 7.93 -3.34
C LEU A 16 9.58 8.06 -4.88
N ILE A 17 8.55 7.54 -5.53
CA ILE A 17 8.36 7.70 -6.99
C ILE A 17 8.21 9.18 -7.36
N VAL A 18 7.32 9.89 -6.66
CA VAL A 18 7.08 11.32 -6.92
C VAL A 18 8.28 12.17 -6.51
N MET A 19 8.94 11.85 -5.41
CA MET A 19 10.19 12.50 -5.00
C MET A 19 11.28 12.32 -6.06
N GLY A 20 11.28 11.17 -6.79
CA GLY A 20 12.11 10.91 -7.96
C GLY A 20 11.62 11.59 -9.27
N GLY A 21 10.54 12.37 -9.22
CA GLY A 21 10.04 13.15 -10.36
C GLY A 21 8.99 12.44 -11.23
N LEU A 22 8.47 11.29 -10.84
CA LEU A 22 7.50 10.49 -11.60
C LEU A 22 6.06 10.63 -11.07
N SER A 23 5.61 11.88 -10.85
CA SER A 23 4.23 12.13 -10.41
C SER A 23 3.23 11.84 -11.53
N PRO A 24 2.10 11.14 -11.26
CA PRO A 24 1.03 10.93 -12.23
C PRO A 24 0.30 12.22 -12.61
N LEU A 25 0.43 13.29 -11.81
CA LEU A 25 -0.17 14.61 -12.07
C LEU A 25 0.78 15.59 -12.79
N ARG A 26 1.89 15.11 -13.36
CA ARG A 26 2.77 15.98 -14.16
C ARG A 26 2.09 16.40 -15.46
N GLY A 27 2.43 17.62 -15.90
CA GLY A 27 1.83 18.19 -17.11
C GLY A 27 0.70 19.17 -16.80
N GLN A 28 -0.15 19.42 -17.80
CA GLN A 28 -1.29 20.33 -17.67
C GLN A 28 -2.36 19.69 -16.78
N ASN A 29 -2.91 20.46 -15.84
CA ASN A 29 -4.00 20.00 -15.02
C ASN A 29 -5.29 19.84 -15.84
N ILE A 30 -6.11 18.85 -15.49
CA ILE A 30 -7.48 18.69 -16.01
C ILE A 30 -8.42 19.20 -14.91
N ASP A 31 -8.75 20.49 -14.96
CA ASP A 31 -9.48 21.18 -13.88
C ASP A 31 -10.85 20.57 -13.58
N SER A 32 -11.48 19.90 -14.57
CA SER A 32 -12.74 19.17 -14.36
C SER A 32 -12.61 17.91 -13.51
N LEU A 33 -11.39 17.39 -13.31
CA LEU A 33 -11.12 16.23 -12.45
C LEU A 33 -10.72 16.64 -11.03
N GLY A 34 -10.04 17.78 -10.88
CA GLY A 34 -9.61 18.22 -9.56
C GLY A 34 -8.61 19.38 -9.57
N PRO A 35 -8.22 19.86 -8.39
CA PRO A 35 -7.34 21.01 -8.25
C PRO A 35 -5.90 20.68 -8.66
N ARG A 36 -5.15 21.68 -9.15
CA ARG A 36 -3.74 21.52 -9.54
C ARG A 36 -2.86 20.97 -8.39
N PHE A 37 -3.18 21.30 -7.16
CA PHE A 37 -2.44 20.93 -5.96
C PHE A 37 -3.38 20.23 -4.96
N PRO A 38 -3.65 18.92 -5.12
CA PRO A 38 -4.53 18.19 -4.21
C PRO A 38 -3.91 18.04 -2.82
N ASP A 39 -4.75 18.15 -1.79
CA ASP A 39 -4.37 17.84 -0.42
C ASP A 39 -4.28 16.32 -0.22
N MET A 40 -3.20 15.86 0.42
CA MET A 40 -2.93 14.45 0.70
C MET A 40 -2.96 14.12 2.20
N MET A 41 -3.34 15.06 3.08
CA MET A 41 -3.35 14.85 4.54
C MET A 41 -4.23 13.69 5.00
N ASN A 42 -5.31 13.41 4.25
CA ASN A 42 -6.19 12.27 4.50
C ASN A 42 -6.28 11.40 3.25
N ALA A 43 -5.11 10.90 2.79
CA ALA A 43 -5.01 10.12 1.56
C ALA A 43 -5.82 8.82 1.62
N TYR A 44 -5.86 8.19 2.80
CA TYR A 44 -6.64 6.99 3.08
C TYR A 44 -7.78 7.33 4.03
N ASP A 45 -9.02 7.13 3.58
CA ASP A 45 -10.23 7.55 4.27
C ASP A 45 -10.42 6.84 5.62
N ASP A 46 -10.55 7.62 6.70
CA ASP A 46 -10.66 7.11 8.07
C ASP A 46 -11.89 6.19 8.25
N VAL A 47 -13.03 6.56 7.68
CA VAL A 47 -14.28 5.78 7.80
C VAL A 47 -14.13 4.43 7.12
N LEU A 48 -13.53 4.39 5.92
CA LEU A 48 -13.27 3.13 5.22
C LEU A 48 -12.26 2.26 5.97
N ARG A 49 -11.25 2.86 6.62
CA ARG A 49 -10.28 2.13 7.46
C ARG A 49 -10.95 1.53 8.69
N ASP A 50 -11.81 2.27 9.37
CA ASP A 50 -12.56 1.77 10.54
C ASP A 50 -13.48 0.61 10.16
N ILE A 51 -14.16 0.69 9.00
CA ILE A 51 -14.96 -0.41 8.47
C ILE A 51 -14.08 -1.63 8.22
N ALA A 52 -12.92 -1.47 7.57
CA ALA A 52 -12.01 -2.58 7.27
C ALA A 52 -11.51 -3.28 8.54
N VAL A 53 -11.16 -2.53 9.58
CA VAL A 53 -10.75 -3.07 10.89
C VAL A 53 -11.89 -3.86 11.54
N ARG A 54 -13.11 -3.36 11.53
CA ARG A 54 -14.27 -4.07 12.05
C ARG A 54 -14.51 -5.38 11.30
N ILE A 55 -14.49 -5.34 9.96
CA ILE A 55 -14.68 -6.54 9.12
C ILE A 55 -13.58 -7.57 9.35
N SER A 56 -12.32 -7.16 9.54
CA SER A 56 -11.24 -8.11 9.81
C SER A 56 -11.45 -8.84 11.15
N ASN A 57 -11.97 -8.15 12.17
CA ASN A 57 -12.33 -8.76 13.45
C ASN A 57 -13.49 -9.76 13.29
N ASP A 58 -14.52 -9.41 12.52
CA ASP A 58 -15.65 -10.30 12.23
C ASP A 58 -15.24 -11.56 11.44
N LEU A 59 -14.17 -11.46 10.64
CA LEU A 59 -13.58 -12.55 9.88
C LEU A 59 -12.46 -13.31 10.61
N ASP A 60 -12.21 -12.98 11.88
CA ASP A 60 -11.22 -13.59 12.77
C ASP A 60 -9.80 -13.61 12.19
N PHE A 61 -9.36 -12.48 11.63
CA PHE A 61 -7.96 -12.30 11.27
C PHE A 61 -7.41 -10.91 11.67
N GLU A 62 -6.13 -10.87 12.03
CA GLU A 62 -5.45 -9.63 12.39
C GLU A 62 -5.18 -8.78 11.14
N LEU A 63 -5.79 -7.59 11.07
CA LEU A 63 -5.47 -6.56 10.06
C LEU A 63 -4.51 -5.55 10.66
N ARG A 64 -3.23 -5.75 10.40
CA ARG A 64 -2.18 -4.84 10.86
C ARG A 64 -2.22 -3.53 10.07
N GLN A 65 -1.71 -2.46 10.67
CA GLN A 65 -1.67 -1.15 10.07
C GLN A 65 -0.23 -0.69 9.87
N GLY A 66 0.01 0.12 8.83
CA GLY A 66 1.36 0.58 8.58
C GLY A 66 1.50 1.61 7.47
N VAL A 67 2.72 2.11 7.33
CA VAL A 67 3.15 3.06 6.30
C VAL A 67 3.72 2.30 5.11
N TYR A 68 3.19 2.60 3.93
CA TYR A 68 3.62 2.00 2.67
C TYR A 68 4.59 2.90 1.91
N ALA A 69 5.72 2.38 1.43
CA ALA A 69 6.58 3.11 0.50
C ALA A 69 6.36 2.64 -0.94
N SER A 70 6.27 3.58 -1.87
CA SER A 70 6.20 3.28 -3.30
C SER A 70 7.52 3.57 -4.00
N LEU A 71 8.07 2.55 -4.66
CA LEU A 71 9.28 2.59 -5.49
C LEU A 71 8.94 2.35 -6.96
N ALA A 72 9.81 2.80 -7.86
CA ALA A 72 9.57 2.66 -9.29
C ALA A 72 9.83 1.23 -9.82
N GLY A 73 10.68 0.45 -9.17
CA GLY A 73 11.12 -0.85 -9.68
C GLY A 73 11.87 -0.77 -11.03
N PRO A 74 11.96 -1.85 -11.81
CA PRO A 74 11.38 -3.19 -11.57
C PRO A 74 12.24 -4.12 -10.70
N ASN A 75 13.42 -3.68 -10.25
CA ASN A 75 14.28 -4.46 -9.37
C ASN A 75 13.76 -4.46 -7.93
N PHE A 76 14.07 -5.51 -7.19
CA PHE A 76 13.94 -5.54 -5.74
C PHE A 76 15.00 -4.64 -5.08
N GLU A 77 14.76 -4.29 -3.83
CA GLU A 77 15.60 -3.42 -3.02
C GLU A 77 16.89 -4.11 -2.61
N THR A 78 17.97 -3.35 -2.55
CA THR A 78 19.21 -3.80 -1.92
C THR A 78 19.07 -3.82 -0.39
N PRO A 79 19.92 -4.55 0.37
CA PRO A 79 19.92 -4.47 1.82
C PRO A 79 20.13 -3.04 2.38
N ALA A 80 20.84 -2.18 1.64
CA ALA A 80 21.01 -0.78 2.01
C ALA A 80 19.73 0.03 1.84
N ASP A 81 19.00 -0.19 0.74
CA ASP A 81 17.69 0.42 0.51
C ASP A 81 16.70 0.03 1.61
N LEU A 82 16.66 -1.26 1.95
CA LEU A 82 15.77 -1.77 3.00
C LEU A 82 16.09 -1.16 4.37
N ARG A 83 17.39 -0.99 4.72
CA ARG A 83 17.77 -0.32 5.95
C ARG A 83 17.39 1.15 5.95
N PHE A 84 17.55 1.85 4.82
CA PHE A 84 17.09 3.22 4.67
C PHE A 84 15.58 3.34 4.86
N LEU A 85 14.78 2.50 4.18
CA LEU A 85 13.32 2.47 4.30
C LEU A 85 12.87 2.24 5.75
N LYS A 86 13.53 1.33 6.46
CA LYS A 86 13.25 1.07 7.88
C LYS A 86 13.52 2.31 8.76
N VAL A 87 14.62 3.03 8.51
CA VAL A 87 14.99 4.24 9.28
C VAL A 87 13.97 5.35 9.09
N ILE A 88 13.40 5.50 7.90
CA ILE A 88 12.37 6.52 7.62
C ILE A 88 10.95 6.08 8.00
N GLY A 89 10.78 4.91 8.65
CA GLY A 89 9.51 4.48 9.21
C GLY A 89 8.60 3.74 8.24
N VAL A 90 9.14 3.10 7.21
CA VAL A 90 8.38 2.26 6.27
C VAL A 90 8.13 0.88 6.89
N ASP A 91 6.88 0.41 6.79
CA ASP A 91 6.45 -0.92 7.23
C ASP A 91 6.36 -1.92 6.07
N ALA A 92 5.95 -1.48 4.90
CA ALA A 92 5.93 -2.28 3.68
C ALA A 92 6.32 -1.44 2.45
N VAL A 93 6.92 -2.10 1.46
CA VAL A 93 7.38 -1.49 0.21
C VAL A 93 6.81 -2.22 -0.99
N GLY A 94 6.55 -1.49 -2.07
CA GLY A 94 6.13 -2.07 -3.34
C GLY A 94 6.16 -1.06 -4.48
N MET A 95 5.75 -1.49 -5.67
CA MET A 95 5.87 -0.75 -6.93
C MET A 95 4.51 -0.23 -7.45
N SER A 96 3.50 -0.11 -6.59
CA SER A 96 2.12 0.22 -6.95
C SER A 96 1.46 1.15 -5.95
N THR A 97 0.14 1.28 -6.04
CA THR A 97 -0.73 1.86 -5.00
C THR A 97 -0.68 3.39 -4.94
N VAL A 98 0.47 3.99 -4.68
CA VAL A 98 0.57 5.43 -4.40
C VAL A 98 0.22 6.31 -5.61
N PRO A 99 0.64 6.01 -6.85
CA PRO A 99 0.19 6.76 -8.02
C PRO A 99 -1.34 6.75 -8.19
N GLU A 100 -1.97 5.60 -7.96
CA GLU A 100 -3.43 5.44 -8.02
C GLU A 100 -4.14 6.25 -6.92
N VAL A 101 -3.58 6.22 -5.70
CA VAL A 101 -4.10 7.02 -4.57
C VAL A 101 -4.05 8.51 -4.88
N ILE A 102 -2.94 9.00 -5.46
CA ILE A 102 -2.79 10.41 -5.83
C ILE A 102 -3.86 10.82 -6.84
N VAL A 103 -4.08 10.01 -7.88
CA VAL A 103 -5.09 10.30 -8.92
C VAL A 103 -6.49 10.24 -8.34
N ALA A 104 -6.79 9.25 -7.50
CA ALA A 104 -8.09 9.13 -6.82
C ALA A 104 -8.36 10.34 -5.92
N ARG A 105 -7.39 10.74 -5.10
CA ARG A 105 -7.51 11.93 -4.24
C ARG A 105 -7.63 13.23 -5.03
N HIS A 106 -6.90 13.37 -6.13
CA HIS A 106 -7.07 14.49 -7.08
C HIS A 106 -8.52 14.59 -7.59
N ALA A 107 -9.14 13.45 -7.90
CA ALA A 107 -10.52 13.36 -8.37
C ALA A 107 -11.58 13.36 -7.24
N GLY A 108 -11.21 13.62 -5.99
CA GLY A 108 -12.12 13.65 -4.85
C GLY A 108 -12.68 12.28 -4.43
N ILE A 109 -12.06 11.18 -4.88
CA ILE A 109 -12.48 9.82 -4.55
C ILE A 109 -11.90 9.41 -3.20
N ARG A 110 -12.72 8.79 -2.33
CA ARG A 110 -12.27 8.17 -1.08
C ARG A 110 -11.47 6.91 -1.37
N VAL A 111 -10.39 6.67 -0.63
CA VAL A 111 -9.48 5.55 -0.85
C VAL A 111 -9.35 4.69 0.39
N LEU A 112 -9.47 3.37 0.21
CA LEU A 112 -9.02 2.35 1.15
C LEU A 112 -7.82 1.63 0.52
N GLY A 113 -6.68 1.65 1.20
CA GLY A 113 -5.46 0.96 0.76
C GLY A 113 -5.19 -0.27 1.60
N VAL A 114 -4.97 -1.41 0.95
CA VAL A 114 -4.58 -2.67 1.61
C VAL A 114 -3.44 -3.30 0.83
N SER A 115 -2.36 -3.64 1.53
CA SER A 115 -1.22 -4.37 0.96
C SER A 115 -1.19 -5.80 1.48
N GLY A 116 -1.05 -6.76 0.57
CA GLY A 116 -0.72 -8.14 0.94
C GLY A 116 0.78 -8.29 1.09
N ILE A 117 1.22 -8.82 2.22
CA ILE A 117 2.65 -9.04 2.50
C ILE A 117 3.06 -10.38 1.86
N SER A 118 3.84 -10.30 0.79
CA SER A 118 4.26 -11.49 0.04
C SER A 118 5.53 -12.12 0.57
N ASN A 119 6.44 -11.33 1.07
CA ASN A 119 7.76 -11.75 1.54
C ASN A 119 8.28 -10.82 2.64
N LYS A 120 9.23 -11.30 3.39
CA LYS A 120 9.93 -10.50 4.40
C LYS A 120 11.14 -9.82 3.78
N ALA A 121 11.36 -8.55 4.12
CA ALA A 121 12.54 -7.79 3.69
C ALA A 121 13.82 -8.38 4.31
N ASN A 122 14.79 -8.77 3.48
CA ASN A 122 16.04 -9.41 3.90
C ASN A 122 17.13 -8.35 4.11
N LEU A 123 17.19 -7.79 5.32
CA LEU A 123 18.15 -6.73 5.70
C LEU A 123 19.61 -7.20 5.72
N ASP A 124 19.84 -8.49 5.85
CA ASP A 124 21.18 -9.12 5.89
C ASP A 124 21.75 -9.44 4.50
N GLY A 125 20.92 -9.48 3.47
CA GLY A 125 21.30 -9.77 2.09
C GLY A 125 21.63 -11.24 1.80
N ASN A 126 21.31 -12.15 2.71
CA ASN A 126 21.69 -13.57 2.55
C ASN A 126 20.65 -14.40 1.79
N THR A 127 19.41 -13.93 1.73
CA THR A 127 18.32 -14.65 1.07
C THR A 127 17.77 -13.80 -0.08
N PRO A 128 17.89 -14.26 -1.34
CA PRO A 128 17.32 -13.54 -2.48
C PRO A 128 15.78 -13.61 -2.42
N THR A 129 15.12 -12.51 -2.77
CA THR A 129 13.68 -12.48 -2.99
C THR A 129 13.37 -12.98 -4.40
N SER A 130 12.39 -13.88 -4.54
CA SER A 130 11.96 -14.41 -5.84
C SER A 130 10.51 -14.02 -6.14
N HIS A 131 10.18 -13.93 -7.44
CA HIS A 131 8.80 -13.70 -7.87
C HIS A 131 7.89 -14.89 -7.54
N ASP A 132 8.42 -16.09 -7.48
CA ASP A 132 7.66 -17.32 -7.15
C ASP A 132 7.15 -17.29 -5.71
N GLU A 133 7.93 -16.76 -4.77
CA GLU A 133 7.48 -16.52 -3.37
C GLU A 133 6.28 -15.57 -3.31
N VAL A 134 6.29 -14.52 -4.13
CA VAL A 134 5.19 -13.55 -4.24
C VAL A 134 3.91 -14.24 -4.74
N ILE A 135 4.02 -15.10 -5.74
CA ILE A 135 2.88 -15.87 -6.28
C ILE A 135 2.31 -16.81 -5.22
N GLU A 136 3.17 -17.54 -4.51
CA GLU A 136 2.73 -18.49 -3.48
C GLU A 136 2.03 -17.80 -2.31
N ALA A 137 2.60 -16.69 -1.81
CA ALA A 137 1.95 -15.88 -0.78
C ALA A 137 0.58 -15.37 -1.23
N GLY A 138 0.41 -15.06 -2.52
CA GLY A 138 -0.85 -14.65 -3.12
C GLY A 138 -1.98 -15.65 -2.90
N ARG A 139 -1.71 -16.95 -2.84
CA ARG A 139 -2.73 -17.98 -2.59
C ARG A 139 -3.37 -17.87 -1.20
N VAL A 140 -2.62 -17.37 -0.21
CA VAL A 140 -3.12 -17.12 1.15
C VAL A 140 -3.75 -15.74 1.26
N ILE A 141 -3.15 -14.73 0.64
CA ILE A 141 -3.56 -13.33 0.69
C ILE A 141 -4.91 -13.12 0.00
N VAL A 142 -5.08 -13.66 -1.22
CA VAL A 142 -6.24 -13.37 -2.06
C VAL A 142 -7.57 -13.73 -1.41
N PRO A 143 -7.78 -14.92 -0.82
CA PRO A 143 -9.05 -15.25 -0.16
C PRO A 143 -9.40 -14.31 0.99
N LYS A 144 -8.40 -13.95 1.83
CA LYS A 144 -8.59 -13.00 2.95
C LYS A 144 -9.00 -11.62 2.42
N LEU A 145 -8.26 -11.12 1.42
CA LEU A 145 -8.50 -9.82 0.80
C LEU A 145 -9.89 -9.74 0.16
N VAL A 146 -10.29 -10.76 -0.60
CA VAL A 146 -11.61 -10.82 -1.25
C VAL A 146 -12.74 -10.78 -0.23
N ASN A 147 -12.65 -11.56 0.86
CA ASN A 147 -13.67 -11.57 1.91
C ASN A 147 -13.75 -10.21 2.63
N MET A 148 -12.61 -9.61 2.94
CA MET A 148 -12.56 -8.29 3.55
C MET A 148 -13.16 -7.21 2.65
N ILE A 149 -12.78 -7.16 1.36
CA ILE A 149 -13.33 -6.19 0.39
C ILE A 149 -14.85 -6.34 0.27
N ARG A 150 -15.37 -7.57 0.17
CA ARG A 150 -16.81 -7.82 0.16
C ARG A 150 -17.49 -7.27 1.41
N GLY A 151 -16.92 -7.57 2.60
CA GLY A 151 -17.45 -7.06 3.86
C GLY A 151 -17.47 -5.52 3.89
N VAL A 152 -16.40 -4.86 3.43
CA VAL A 152 -16.36 -3.40 3.33
C VAL A 152 -17.43 -2.87 2.40
N LEU A 153 -17.56 -3.43 1.19
CA LEU A 153 -18.55 -2.99 0.19
C LEU A 153 -20.01 -3.13 0.65
N TYR A 154 -20.32 -4.08 1.52
CA TYR A 154 -21.66 -4.21 2.13
C TYR A 154 -21.91 -3.19 3.25
N ASN A 155 -20.90 -2.45 3.71
CA ASN A 155 -20.99 -1.55 4.85
C ASN A 155 -20.73 -0.06 4.50
N ILE A 156 -20.63 0.29 3.22
CA ILE A 156 -20.47 1.68 2.72
C ILE A 156 -21.73 2.21 2.08
#